data_a316ccfd60d997c45825f0901e6e0012
#
_entry.id   a316ccfd60d997c45825f0901e6e0012
#
_cell.length_a   1.000
_cell.length_b   1.000
_cell.length_c   1.000
_cell.angle_alpha   90.00
_cell.angle_beta   90.00
_cell.angle_gamma   90.00
#
_symmetry.space_group_name_H-M   'P 1'
#
loop_
_entity.id
_entity.type
_entity.pdbx_description
1 polymer ?
#
loop_
_entity_poly.entity_id
_entity_poly.type
_entity_poly.pdbx_seq_one_letter_code
_entity_poly.pdbx_strand_id
1 'polypeptide(L)'
;MKEYNVLQYGATGDGVTNDAFAIQHAIDDCAKNGGGRVVLQSGYVFYSDSIRLKKNVDLHIQKGASIKATSNIDGYIRPNKLINDPK
;
A
#
# COMPACT_ATOMS: atom_id res chain seq x y z
N MET A 1 -13.39 11.32 0.58
CA MET A 1 -11.98 11.04 0.30
C MET A 1 -11.88 10.03 -0.83
N LYS A 2 -11.07 10.34 -1.79
CA LYS A 2 -10.94 9.45 -2.93
C LYS A 2 -10.05 8.26 -2.58
N GLU A 3 -10.43 7.10 -3.08
CA GLU A 3 -9.69 5.89 -2.80
C GLU A 3 -9.09 5.31 -4.07
N TYR A 4 -7.91 4.76 -3.91
CA TYR A 4 -7.15 4.16 -5.02
C TYR A 4 -6.79 2.76 -4.59
N ASN A 5 -7.50 1.78 -5.16
CA ASN A 5 -7.29 0.39 -4.78
C ASN A 5 -6.15 -0.18 -5.62
N VAL A 6 -5.13 -0.71 -4.95
CA VAL A 6 -3.95 -1.19 -5.65
C VAL A 6 -4.25 -2.33 -6.63
N LEU A 7 -5.31 -3.05 -6.41
CA LEU A 7 -5.69 -4.11 -7.34
C LEU A 7 -6.04 -3.55 -8.71
N GLN A 8 -6.51 -2.32 -8.75
CA GLN A 8 -6.83 -1.66 -10.02
C GLN A 8 -5.58 -1.18 -10.74
N TYR A 9 -4.45 -1.28 -10.08
CA TYR A 9 -3.17 -0.89 -10.66
C TYR A 9 -2.30 -2.10 -11.00
N GLY A 10 -2.91 -3.28 -10.93
CA GLY A 10 -2.20 -4.49 -11.33
C GLY A 10 -1.60 -5.30 -10.21
N ALA A 11 -1.88 -4.94 -8.97
CA ALA A 11 -1.38 -5.74 -7.85
C ALA A 11 -2.04 -7.10 -7.86
N THR A 12 -1.27 -8.14 -7.56
CA THR A 12 -1.79 -9.50 -7.57
C THR A 12 -2.31 -9.93 -6.21
N GLY A 13 -1.64 -9.50 -5.15
CA GLY A 13 -2.06 -9.86 -3.81
C GLY A 13 -1.93 -11.33 -3.47
N ASP A 14 -0.98 -12.01 -4.11
CA ASP A 14 -0.80 -13.45 -3.89
C ASP A 14 0.29 -13.77 -2.88
N GLY A 15 0.91 -12.78 -2.30
CA GLY A 15 1.94 -12.97 -1.29
C GLY A 15 3.29 -13.37 -1.84
N VAL A 16 3.41 -13.51 -3.13
CA VAL A 16 4.63 -13.97 -3.78
C VAL A 16 5.14 -12.97 -4.80
N THR A 17 4.23 -12.47 -5.61
CA THR A 17 4.58 -11.50 -6.64
C THR A 17 4.88 -10.16 -6.01
N ASN A 18 5.95 -9.53 -6.45
CA ASN A 18 6.32 -8.22 -5.95
C ASN A 18 5.36 -7.18 -6.51
N ASP A 19 4.50 -6.65 -5.67
CA ASP A 19 3.49 -5.67 -6.06
C ASP A 19 3.96 -4.23 -5.86
N ALA A 20 5.24 -4.02 -5.60
CA ALA A 20 5.74 -2.68 -5.31
C ALA A 20 5.41 -1.69 -6.41
N PHE A 21 5.52 -2.12 -7.65
CA PHE A 21 5.28 -1.24 -8.78
C PHE A 21 3.82 -0.78 -8.81
N ALA A 22 2.90 -1.71 -8.61
CA ALA A 22 1.48 -1.39 -8.62
C ALA A 22 1.11 -0.50 -7.44
N ILE A 23 1.64 -0.81 -6.26
CA ILE A 23 1.37 -0.02 -5.08
C ILE A 23 1.93 1.39 -5.25
N GLN A 24 3.15 1.49 -5.77
CA GLN A 24 3.77 2.79 -5.97
C GLN A 24 2.98 3.61 -7.00
N HIS A 25 2.50 2.97 -8.03
CA HIS A 25 1.71 3.66 -9.05
C HIS A 25 0.43 4.23 -8.45
N ALA A 26 -0.22 3.45 -7.59
CA ALA A 26 -1.42 3.94 -6.91
C ALA A 26 -1.09 5.14 -6.02
N ILE A 27 0.03 5.06 -5.30
CA ILE A 27 0.46 6.16 -4.44
C ILE A 27 0.74 7.41 -5.27
N ASP A 28 1.46 7.24 -6.37
CA ASP A 28 1.81 8.35 -7.23
C ASP A 28 0.57 9.03 -7.80
N ASP A 29 -0.37 8.21 -8.24
CA ASP A 29 -1.60 8.72 -8.83
C ASP A 29 -2.43 9.45 -7.79
N CYS A 30 -2.50 8.88 -6.60
CA CYS A 30 -3.21 9.50 -5.50
C CYS A 30 -2.62 10.87 -5.17
N ALA A 31 -1.29 10.93 -5.06
CA ALA A 31 -0.62 12.18 -4.75
C ALA A 31 -0.83 13.22 -5.85
N LYS A 32 -0.78 12.76 -7.08
CA LYS A 32 -0.95 13.64 -8.23
C LYS A 32 -2.33 14.30 -8.24
N ASN A 33 -3.31 13.59 -7.71
CA ASN A 33 -4.67 14.08 -7.69
C ASN A 33 -5.06 14.75 -6.38
N GLY A 34 -4.06 15.20 -5.64
CA GLY A 34 -4.33 15.98 -4.44
C GLY A 34 -4.36 15.19 -3.15
N GLY A 35 -4.07 13.91 -3.22
CA GLY A 35 -4.08 13.08 -2.03
C GLY A 35 -5.33 12.24 -1.92
N GLY A 36 -5.38 11.44 -0.91
CA GLY A 36 -6.49 10.54 -0.68
C GLY A 36 -5.99 9.28 -0.02
N ARG A 37 -6.67 8.19 -0.28
CA ARG A 37 -6.38 6.93 0.38
C ARG A 37 -6.01 5.87 -0.64
N VAL A 38 -4.88 5.22 -0.42
CA VAL A 38 -4.48 4.05 -1.22
C VAL A 38 -4.87 2.83 -0.41
N VAL A 39 -5.66 1.95 -1.02
CA VAL A 39 -6.28 0.84 -0.31
C VAL A 39 -5.64 -0.49 -0.68
N LEU A 40 -5.23 -1.23 0.33
CA LEU A 40 -4.83 -2.61 0.18
C LEU A 40 -6.02 -3.44 0.68
N GLN A 41 -6.70 -4.07 -0.24
CA GLN A 41 -7.98 -4.69 0.02
C GLN A 41 -7.88 -5.95 0.87
N SER A 42 -8.86 -6.15 1.73
CA SER A 42 -8.89 -7.32 2.59
C SER A 42 -8.95 -8.61 1.77
N GLY A 43 -8.42 -9.67 2.34
CA GLY A 43 -8.41 -10.97 1.67
C GLY A 43 -7.19 -11.22 0.81
N TYR A 44 -6.26 -10.27 0.78
CA TYR A 44 -5.06 -10.39 -0.05
C TYR A 44 -3.81 -10.22 0.79
N VAL A 45 -2.73 -10.81 0.31
CA VAL A 45 -1.42 -10.63 0.93
C VAL A 45 -0.54 -9.96 -0.11
N PHE A 46 -0.15 -8.73 0.16
CA PHE A 46 0.65 -7.97 -0.80
C PHE A 46 2.11 -8.05 -0.42
N TYR A 47 2.94 -8.40 -1.39
CA TYR A 47 4.37 -8.48 -1.18
C TYR A 47 5.01 -7.30 -1.90
N SER A 48 5.88 -6.59 -1.23
CA SER A 48 6.47 -5.40 -1.80
C SER A 48 7.92 -5.24 -1.38
N ASP A 49 8.76 -4.89 -2.32
CA ASP A 49 10.15 -4.56 -2.04
C ASP A 49 10.28 -3.30 -1.25
N SER A 50 9.99 -2.21 -1.88
CA SER A 50 10.03 -0.93 -1.22
C SER A 50 9.09 0.01 -1.94
N ILE A 51 8.46 0.86 -1.16
CA ILE A 51 7.57 1.86 -1.70
C ILE A 51 7.87 3.16 -1.01
N ARG A 52 7.52 4.25 -1.67
CA ARG A 52 7.74 5.56 -1.11
C ARG A 52 6.41 6.26 -0.96
N LEU A 53 6.06 6.59 0.26
CA LEU A 53 4.83 7.32 0.53
C LEU A 53 5.02 8.78 0.20
N LYS A 54 3.94 9.42 -0.14
CA LYS A 54 3.97 10.81 -0.52
C LYS A 54 3.04 11.62 0.36
N LYS A 55 3.22 12.92 0.32
CA LYS A 55 2.43 13.83 1.11
C LYS A 55 0.95 13.67 0.77
N ASN A 56 0.11 13.73 1.77
CA ASN A 56 -1.34 13.66 1.64
C ASN A 56 -1.86 12.31 1.16
N VAL A 57 -1.04 11.27 1.23
CA VAL A 57 -1.46 9.94 0.86
C VAL A 57 -1.58 9.10 2.12
N ASP A 58 -2.74 8.53 2.32
CA ASP A 58 -2.99 7.64 3.45
C ASP A 58 -2.96 6.20 2.93
N LEU A 59 -2.00 5.43 3.41
CA LEU A 59 -1.92 4.03 3.03
C LEU A 59 -2.81 3.23 3.98
N HIS A 60 -3.89 2.71 3.46
CA HIS A 60 -4.88 2.03 4.26
C HIS A 60 -4.88 0.53 3.98
N ILE A 61 -4.51 -0.22 4.99
CA ILE A 61 -4.51 -1.68 4.88
C ILE A 61 -5.76 -2.16 5.56
N GLN A 62 -6.70 -2.67 4.77
CA GLN A 62 -7.97 -3.10 5.31
C GLN A 62 -7.79 -4.30 6.23
N LYS A 63 -8.69 -4.42 7.17
CA LYS A 63 -8.68 -5.56 8.06
C LYS A 63 -8.77 -6.83 7.23
N GLY A 64 -7.89 -7.76 7.48
CA GLY A 64 -7.85 -8.99 6.70
C GLY A 64 -6.88 -8.94 5.55
N ALA A 65 -6.27 -7.79 5.29
CA ALA A 65 -5.19 -7.69 4.33
C ALA A 65 -3.88 -7.63 5.08
N SER A 66 -2.81 -7.96 4.40
CA SER A 66 -1.49 -7.77 4.97
C SER A 66 -0.51 -7.42 3.88
N ILE A 67 0.60 -6.84 4.29
CA ILE A 67 1.66 -6.52 3.36
C ILE A 67 2.96 -7.08 3.93
N LYS A 68 3.72 -7.74 3.08
CA LYS A 68 5.02 -8.31 3.43
C LYS A 68 6.06 -7.45 2.76
N ALA A 69 6.93 -6.86 3.54
CA ALA A 69 7.96 -6.00 3.00
C ALA A 69 9.32 -6.57 3.34
N THR A 70 10.16 -6.69 2.34
CA THR A 70 11.50 -7.19 2.56
C THR A 70 12.52 -6.08 2.68
N SER A 71 12.11 -4.87 2.38
CA SER A 71 12.97 -3.71 2.46
C SER A 71 12.27 -2.61 3.20
N ASN A 72 12.94 -1.50 3.30
CA ASN A 72 12.38 -0.35 3.94
C ASN A 72 11.24 0.23 3.14
N ILE A 73 10.26 0.72 3.85
CA ILE A 73 9.23 1.52 3.25
C ILE A 73 9.54 2.95 3.61
N ASP A 74 9.86 3.73 2.59
CA ASP A 74 10.21 5.12 2.80
C ASP A 74 8.97 5.96 3.01
N GLY A 75 9.14 7.03 3.75
CA GLY A 75 8.07 7.95 3.99
C GLY A 75 7.42 7.67 5.31
N TYR A 76 6.21 8.14 5.45
CA TYR A 76 5.55 8.09 6.73
C TYR A 76 4.55 6.96 6.80
N ILE A 77 4.70 6.10 7.80
CA ILE A 77 3.78 5.01 8.04
C ILE A 77 3.25 5.15 9.44
N ARG A 78 1.94 5.17 9.59
CA ARG A 78 1.37 5.26 10.91
C ARG A 78 1.58 3.98 11.64
N PRO A 79 2.04 4.06 12.86
CA PRO A 79 2.37 2.84 13.61
C PRO A 79 1.21 1.90 13.78
N ASN A 80 0.03 2.42 13.94
CA ASN A 80 -1.11 1.55 14.16
C ASN A 80 -1.67 0.98 12.89
N LYS A 81 -1.08 1.31 11.77
CA LYS A 81 -1.44 0.73 10.50
C LYS A 81 -0.35 -0.15 9.98
N LEU A 82 0.44 -0.63 10.85
CA LEU A 82 1.67 -1.22 10.49
C LEU A 82 1.54 -2.39 9.61
N ILE A 83 2.55 -2.53 8.85
CA ILE A 83 2.77 -3.62 7.99
C ILE A 83 3.13 -4.81 8.84
N ASN A 84 2.25 -5.76 8.91
CA ASN A 84 2.50 -6.98 9.66
C ASN A 84 3.02 -6.74 11.05
N ASP A 85 2.58 -5.70 11.65
CA ASP A 85 3.04 -5.43 12.96
C ASP A 85 2.31 -6.31 13.94
N PRO A 86 3.00 -7.09 14.70
CA PRO A 86 2.36 -7.99 15.61
C PRO A 86 1.78 -7.30 16.82
N LYS A 87 2.14 -6.06 17.03
CA LYS A 87 1.67 -5.48 18.23
C LYS A 87 0.41 -4.83 18.13
#